data_fcc7da0b2d6874a9a11ae6048deb769b
#
_entry.id   fcc7da0b2d6874a9a11ae6048deb769b
#
_cell.length_a   1.000
_cell.length_b   1.000
_cell.length_c   1.000
_cell.angle_alpha   90.00
_cell.angle_beta   90.00
_cell.angle_gamma   90.00
#
_symmetry.space_group_name_H-M   'P 1'
#
loop_
_entity.id
_entity.type
_entity.pdbx_description
1 polymer ?
#
loop_
_entity_poly.entity_id
_entity_poly.type
_entity_poly.pdbx_seq_one_letter_code
_entity_poly.pdbx_strand_id
1 'polypeptide(L)'
;MVKKWTKMPELVVGFDTETTGLSVNYERALSYGFCEYRYGTLVAEVQFFVVPDRPISEGARRVHGLSLEDLEAKRATEEVLGVEAGLVRASTMLADYHRRGAYVVGANVARFDLEMLRRSYQAVLGRNLADDGLVLEALRIIDVVEHDLAIEPGRDLRPRRGLEQLCRHYRVTPGGHDALNDAKASVEVLKEQVIFNNMGQMSLHLA
;
A
#
# COMPACT_ATOMS: atom_id res chain seq x y z
N MET A 1 18.09 11.40 -0.37
CA MET A 1 18.43 10.48 -1.48
C MET A 1 17.70 9.17 -1.20
N VAL A 2 16.87 8.69 -2.12
CA VAL A 2 16.14 7.42 -1.96
C VAL A 2 17.13 6.26 -1.96
N LYS A 3 16.98 5.34 -1.01
CA LYS A 3 17.86 4.17 -0.90
C LYS A 3 17.59 3.20 -2.05
N LYS A 4 18.64 2.78 -2.75
CA LYS A 4 18.57 1.68 -3.73
C LYS A 4 18.70 0.36 -2.99
N TRP A 5 17.67 -0.46 -3.06
CA TRP A 5 17.66 -1.76 -2.40
C TRP A 5 18.36 -2.81 -3.28
N THR A 6 19.32 -3.51 -2.68
CA THR A 6 20.08 -4.61 -3.31
C THR A 6 19.74 -5.97 -2.70
N LYS A 7 18.96 -5.98 -1.63
CA LYS A 7 18.48 -7.18 -0.95
C LYS A 7 17.10 -6.90 -0.36
N MET A 8 16.20 -7.87 -0.46
CA MET A 8 14.92 -7.81 0.23
C MET A 8 15.12 -7.74 1.74
N PRO A 9 14.40 -6.86 2.45
CA PRO A 9 14.36 -6.93 3.91
C PRO A 9 13.83 -8.28 4.39
N GLU A 10 14.22 -8.68 5.60
CA GLU A 10 13.78 -9.93 6.21
C GLU A 10 12.26 -9.97 6.40
N LEU A 11 11.69 -8.87 6.85
CA LEU A 11 10.26 -8.70 7.09
C LEU A 11 9.74 -7.47 6.36
N VAL A 12 8.79 -7.68 5.47
CA VAL A 12 8.05 -6.62 4.80
C VAL A 12 6.54 -6.87 4.94
N VAL A 13 5.79 -5.80 5.00
CA VAL A 13 4.34 -5.82 4.86
C VAL A 13 3.93 -4.97 3.67
N GLY A 14 3.30 -5.57 2.67
CA GLY A 14 2.60 -4.85 1.61
C GLY A 14 1.36 -4.19 2.21
N PHE A 15 1.12 -2.94 1.86
CA PHE A 15 -0.03 -2.16 2.33
C PHE A 15 -0.58 -1.32 1.20
N ASP A 16 -1.89 -1.40 1.00
CA ASP A 16 -2.63 -0.64 0.01
C ASP A 16 -4.08 -0.43 0.47
N THR A 17 -4.77 0.57 -0.11
CA THR A 17 -6.16 0.90 0.22
C THR A 17 -6.98 1.23 -1.03
N GLU A 18 -8.23 0.72 -1.12
CA GLU A 18 -9.24 1.32 -1.99
C GLU A 18 -10.00 2.40 -1.25
N THR A 19 -10.36 3.47 -1.93
CA THR A 19 -10.87 4.68 -1.29
C THR A 19 -12.12 5.24 -1.96
N THR A 20 -12.87 6.09 -1.25
CA THR A 20 -14.04 6.79 -1.82
C THR A 20 -13.66 7.81 -2.90
N GLY A 21 -12.38 8.16 -3.01
CA GLY A 21 -11.83 9.09 -4.01
C GLY A 21 -10.38 9.49 -3.68
N LEU A 22 -9.83 10.44 -4.41
CA LEU A 22 -8.39 10.74 -4.38
C LEU A 22 -7.96 11.81 -3.36
N SER A 23 -8.88 12.52 -2.73
CA SER A 23 -8.53 13.59 -1.79
C SER A 23 -8.25 13.06 -0.39
N VAL A 24 -6.99 12.98 0.01
CA VAL A 24 -6.60 12.51 1.35
C VAL A 24 -7.21 13.33 2.50
N ASN A 25 -7.68 14.56 2.24
CA ASN A 25 -8.29 15.41 3.26
C ASN A 25 -9.78 15.10 3.48
N TYR A 26 -10.46 14.53 2.48
CA TYR A 26 -11.91 14.35 2.51
C TYR A 26 -12.33 12.90 2.41
N GLU A 27 -11.59 12.09 1.69
CA GLU A 27 -12.00 10.74 1.35
C GLU A 27 -11.74 9.75 2.48
N ARG A 28 -12.25 8.52 2.34
CA ARG A 28 -12.09 7.41 3.30
C ARG A 28 -11.64 6.15 2.58
N ALA A 29 -10.92 5.32 3.28
CA ALA A 29 -10.67 3.96 2.80
C ALA A 29 -11.96 3.13 2.84
N LEU A 30 -12.15 2.32 1.80
CA LEU A 30 -13.21 1.32 1.63
C LEU A 30 -12.71 -0.09 1.89
N SER A 31 -11.43 -0.33 1.65
CA SER A 31 -10.77 -1.57 2.00
C SER A 31 -9.31 -1.31 2.37
N TYR A 32 -8.78 -2.20 3.19
CA TYR A 32 -7.39 -2.24 3.58
C TYR A 32 -6.82 -3.62 3.24
N GLY A 33 -5.74 -3.65 2.49
CA GLY A 33 -5.00 -4.85 2.14
C GLY A 33 -3.65 -4.89 2.85
N PHE A 34 -3.35 -6.02 3.51
CA PHE A 34 -2.07 -6.29 4.15
C PHE A 34 -1.55 -7.65 3.73
N CYS A 35 -0.28 -7.74 3.36
CA CYS A 35 0.37 -9.01 3.10
C CYS A 35 1.78 -9.04 3.72
N GLU A 36 2.00 -10.01 4.61
CA GLU A 36 3.30 -10.19 5.27
C GLU A 36 4.18 -11.13 4.47
N TYR A 37 5.40 -10.68 4.19
CA TYR A 37 6.44 -11.50 3.58
C TYR A 37 7.64 -11.62 4.52
N ARG A 38 8.13 -12.85 4.66
CA ARG A 38 9.40 -13.12 5.35
C ARG A 38 10.38 -13.72 4.37
N TYR A 39 11.57 -13.10 4.29
CA TYR A 39 12.62 -13.53 3.36
C TYR A 39 12.10 -13.67 1.90
N GLY A 40 11.19 -12.80 1.49
CA GLY A 40 10.59 -12.79 0.15
C GLY A 40 9.47 -13.82 -0.07
N THR A 41 9.05 -14.57 0.95
CA THR A 41 7.94 -15.54 0.90
C THR A 41 6.71 -14.97 1.62
N LEU A 42 5.54 -15.03 0.97
CA LEU A 42 4.26 -14.67 1.57
C LEU A 42 3.93 -15.64 2.71
N VAL A 43 3.66 -15.10 3.91
CA VAL A 43 3.37 -15.89 5.12
C VAL A 43 2.02 -15.59 5.75
N ALA A 44 1.46 -14.41 5.51
CA ALA A 44 0.13 -14.03 5.96
C ALA A 44 -0.48 -12.95 5.08
N GLU A 45 -1.79 -12.93 4.99
CA GLU A 45 -2.55 -11.90 4.30
C GLU A 45 -3.83 -11.58 5.05
N VAL A 46 -4.23 -10.32 5.02
CA VAL A 46 -5.46 -9.83 5.63
C VAL A 46 -6.05 -8.77 4.71
N GLN A 47 -7.35 -8.91 4.42
CA GLN A 47 -8.16 -7.86 3.83
C GLN A 47 -9.38 -7.65 4.70
N PHE A 48 -9.78 -6.41 4.89
CA PHE A 48 -11.06 -6.07 5.48
C PHE A 48 -11.64 -4.83 4.80
N PHE A 49 -12.94 -4.73 4.84
CA PHE A 49 -13.70 -3.68 4.18
C PHE A 49 -14.28 -2.71 5.21
N VAL A 50 -14.59 -1.50 4.76
CA VAL A 50 -15.13 -0.44 5.59
C VAL A 50 -16.34 0.19 4.89
N VAL A 51 -17.46 0.26 5.58
CA VAL A 51 -18.59 1.08 5.12
C VAL A 51 -18.27 2.54 5.45
N PRO A 52 -18.13 3.41 4.44
CA PRO A 52 -17.71 4.79 4.64
C PRO A 52 -18.82 5.67 5.21
N ASP A 53 -18.43 6.76 5.86
CA ASP A 53 -19.35 7.83 6.36
C ASP A 53 -19.70 8.86 5.29
N ARG A 54 -19.41 8.57 4.01
CA ARG A 54 -19.56 9.49 2.88
C ARG A 54 -19.77 8.76 1.56
N PRO A 55 -20.26 9.45 0.52
CA PRO A 55 -20.47 8.85 -0.79
C PRO A 55 -19.16 8.36 -1.43
N ILE A 56 -19.23 7.27 -2.18
CA ILE A 56 -18.17 6.80 -3.06
C ILE A 56 -18.27 7.58 -4.36
N SER A 57 -17.20 8.23 -4.79
CA SER A 57 -17.18 8.98 -6.05
C SER A 57 -17.35 8.03 -7.24
N GLU A 58 -17.99 8.51 -8.30
CA GLU A 58 -18.15 7.70 -9.52
C GLU A 58 -16.80 7.33 -10.15
N GLY A 59 -15.79 8.23 -10.02
CA GLY A 59 -14.43 7.96 -10.47
C GLY A 59 -13.79 6.79 -9.73
N ALA A 60 -13.89 6.77 -8.42
CA ALA A 60 -13.38 5.68 -7.58
C ALA A 60 -14.10 4.37 -7.89
N ARG A 61 -15.44 4.39 -7.93
CA ARG A 61 -16.24 3.21 -8.27
C ARG A 61 -15.89 2.59 -9.62
N ARG A 62 -15.58 3.41 -10.63
CA ARG A 62 -15.15 2.90 -11.96
C ARG A 62 -13.79 2.21 -11.89
N VAL A 63 -12.95 2.53 -10.92
CA VAL A 63 -11.61 1.97 -10.76
C VAL A 63 -11.69 0.63 -10.03
N HIS A 64 -12.22 0.59 -8.81
CA HIS A 64 -12.20 -0.59 -7.94
C HIS A 64 -13.53 -1.38 -7.94
N GLY A 65 -14.60 -0.86 -8.54
CA GLY A 65 -15.89 -1.56 -8.66
C GLY A 65 -16.74 -1.61 -7.39
N LEU A 66 -16.28 -1.13 -6.25
CA LEU A 66 -17.00 -1.23 -4.98
C LEU A 66 -18.12 -0.18 -4.89
N SER A 67 -19.31 -0.62 -4.49
CA SER A 67 -20.44 0.20 -4.09
C SER A 67 -20.84 -0.06 -2.63
N LEU A 68 -21.74 0.72 -2.07
CA LEU A 68 -22.29 0.46 -0.72
C LEU A 68 -23.04 -0.89 -0.68
N GLU A 69 -23.73 -1.25 -1.76
CA GLU A 69 -24.42 -2.54 -1.88
C GLU A 69 -23.44 -3.71 -1.88
N ASP A 70 -22.31 -3.57 -2.60
CA ASP A 70 -21.26 -4.58 -2.60
C ASP A 70 -20.63 -4.76 -1.21
N LEU A 71 -20.40 -3.66 -0.49
CA LEU A 71 -19.87 -3.71 0.87
C LEU A 71 -20.84 -4.39 1.84
N GLU A 72 -22.14 -4.12 1.73
CA GLU A 72 -23.14 -4.80 2.56
C GLU A 72 -23.26 -6.29 2.20
N ALA A 73 -23.19 -6.65 0.93
CA ALA A 73 -23.19 -8.05 0.51
C ALA A 73 -21.96 -8.82 1.04
N LYS A 74 -20.81 -8.17 1.08
CA LYS A 74 -19.57 -8.75 1.62
C LYS A 74 -19.64 -9.13 3.10
N ARG A 75 -20.54 -8.54 3.89
CA ARG A 75 -20.72 -8.90 5.31
C ARG A 75 -21.02 -10.39 5.54
N ALA A 76 -21.51 -11.10 4.54
CA ALA A 76 -21.80 -12.52 4.64
C ALA A 76 -20.54 -13.40 4.60
N THR A 77 -19.47 -12.94 3.99
CA THR A 77 -18.25 -13.73 3.69
C THR A 77 -16.95 -13.07 4.09
N GLU A 78 -16.97 -11.73 4.27
CA GLU A 78 -15.80 -10.92 4.51
C GLU A 78 -15.96 -10.11 5.80
N GLU A 79 -14.83 -9.64 6.34
CA GLU A 79 -14.88 -8.71 7.45
C GLU A 79 -15.19 -7.29 6.95
N VAL A 80 -16.34 -6.77 7.34
CA VAL A 80 -16.81 -5.42 7.01
C VAL A 80 -17.07 -4.64 8.29
N LEU A 81 -16.34 -3.55 8.45
CA LEU A 81 -16.31 -2.71 9.64
C LEU A 81 -16.97 -1.35 9.39
N GLY A 82 -17.32 -0.64 10.44
CA GLY A 82 -17.57 0.81 10.37
C GLY A 82 -16.26 1.58 10.31
N VAL A 83 -16.33 2.86 9.93
CA VAL A 83 -15.15 3.72 9.71
C VAL A 83 -14.21 3.74 10.93
N GLU A 84 -14.76 3.97 12.14
CA GLU A 84 -13.95 4.04 13.37
C GLU A 84 -13.19 2.74 13.63
N ALA A 85 -13.89 1.62 13.58
CA ALA A 85 -13.31 0.30 13.81
C ALA A 85 -12.24 -0.05 12.74
N GLY A 86 -12.51 0.30 11.48
CA GLY A 86 -11.55 0.10 10.38
C GLY A 86 -10.27 0.90 10.58
N LEU A 87 -10.39 2.17 10.96
CA LEU A 87 -9.25 3.04 11.26
C LEU A 87 -8.40 2.51 12.42
N VAL A 88 -9.06 2.12 13.53
CA VAL A 88 -8.38 1.54 14.70
C VAL A 88 -7.69 0.24 14.32
N ARG A 89 -8.35 -0.64 13.56
CA ARG A 89 -7.75 -1.90 13.12
C ARG A 89 -6.52 -1.67 12.24
N ALA A 90 -6.62 -0.83 11.21
CA ALA A 90 -5.49 -0.53 10.31
C ALA A 90 -4.29 0.04 11.07
N SER A 91 -4.54 1.03 11.96
CA SER A 91 -3.48 1.65 12.76
C SER A 91 -2.82 0.66 13.72
N THR A 92 -3.60 -0.19 14.38
CA THR A 92 -3.09 -1.24 15.29
C THR A 92 -2.20 -2.24 14.54
N MET A 93 -2.62 -2.68 13.35
CA MET A 93 -1.83 -3.58 12.52
C MET A 93 -0.51 -2.94 12.08
N LEU A 94 -0.52 -1.70 11.61
CA LEU A 94 0.70 -0.97 11.23
C LEU A 94 1.64 -0.78 12.43
N ALA A 95 1.10 -0.45 13.61
CA ALA A 95 1.88 -0.33 14.84
C ALA A 95 2.52 -1.67 15.25
N ASP A 96 1.81 -2.79 15.09
CA ASP A 96 2.37 -4.13 15.34
C ASP A 96 3.49 -4.47 14.36
N TYR A 97 3.29 -4.25 13.06
CA TYR A 97 4.33 -4.44 12.06
C TYR A 97 5.56 -3.57 12.32
N HIS A 98 5.34 -2.31 12.72
CA HIS A 98 6.45 -1.42 13.11
C HIS A 98 7.25 -1.99 14.29
N ARG A 99 6.59 -2.43 15.37
CA ARG A 99 7.26 -3.04 16.54
C ARG A 99 8.06 -4.29 16.17
N ARG A 100 7.58 -5.05 15.21
CA ARG A 100 8.26 -6.24 14.67
C ARG A 100 9.40 -5.89 13.71
N GLY A 101 9.63 -4.60 13.43
CA GLY A 101 10.70 -4.11 12.56
C GLY A 101 10.43 -4.27 11.07
N ALA A 102 9.18 -4.46 10.67
CA ALA A 102 8.79 -4.59 9.27
C ALA A 102 9.03 -3.30 8.48
N TYR A 103 9.28 -3.46 7.19
CA TYR A 103 9.17 -2.38 6.22
C TYR A 103 7.77 -2.39 5.60
N VAL A 104 7.11 -1.24 5.58
CA VAL A 104 5.85 -1.04 4.86
C VAL A 104 6.16 -0.79 3.39
N VAL A 105 5.60 -1.60 2.51
CA VAL A 105 5.81 -1.55 1.05
C VAL A 105 4.51 -1.21 0.34
N GLY A 106 4.55 -0.26 -0.57
CA GLY A 106 3.40 0.10 -1.41
C GLY A 106 3.77 1.09 -2.52
N ALA A 107 2.83 1.40 -3.37
CA ALA A 107 2.98 2.37 -4.44
C ALA A 107 2.38 3.73 -4.03
N ASN A 108 3.18 4.77 -3.90
CA ASN A 108 2.79 6.07 -3.33
C ASN A 108 2.27 5.99 -1.88
N VAL A 109 2.56 4.93 -1.18
CA VAL A 109 1.98 4.56 0.12
C VAL A 109 2.13 5.63 1.19
N ALA A 110 3.28 6.32 1.23
CA ALA A 110 3.52 7.37 2.22
C ALA A 110 2.66 8.62 1.97
N ARG A 111 2.47 8.98 0.71
CA ARG A 111 1.78 10.22 0.32
C ARG A 111 0.27 10.04 0.17
N PHE A 112 -0.20 8.81 -0.02
CA PHE A 112 -1.60 8.53 -0.23
C PHE A 112 -2.19 7.69 0.92
N ASP A 113 -1.88 6.42 1.03
CA ASP A 113 -2.53 5.49 1.95
C ASP A 113 -2.32 5.86 3.42
N LEU A 114 -1.07 6.10 3.82
CA LEU A 114 -0.72 6.49 5.19
C LEU A 114 -1.22 7.90 5.53
N GLU A 115 -1.19 8.82 4.57
CA GLU A 115 -1.72 10.16 4.77
C GLU A 115 -3.26 10.15 4.84
N MET A 116 -3.94 9.32 4.02
CA MET A 116 -5.38 9.08 4.11
C MET A 116 -5.76 8.52 5.47
N LEU A 117 -5.03 7.52 5.96
CA LEU A 117 -5.22 6.94 7.29
C LEU A 117 -5.08 8.02 8.37
N ARG A 118 -4.00 8.80 8.34
CA ARG A 118 -3.72 9.86 9.32
C ARG A 118 -4.82 10.91 9.36
N ARG A 119 -5.23 11.41 8.20
CA ARG A 119 -6.28 12.44 8.09
C ARG A 119 -7.64 11.91 8.53
N SER A 120 -7.98 10.72 8.08
CA SER A 120 -9.23 10.07 8.48
C SER A 120 -9.28 9.80 9.97
N TYR A 121 -8.17 9.34 10.57
CA TYR A 121 -8.06 9.06 11.99
C TYR A 121 -8.36 10.31 12.83
N GLN A 122 -7.71 11.42 12.50
CA GLN A 122 -7.95 12.69 13.19
C GLN A 122 -9.36 13.23 12.97
N ALA A 123 -9.89 13.15 11.75
CA ALA A 123 -11.20 13.68 11.41
C ALA A 123 -12.36 12.90 12.05
N VAL A 124 -12.22 11.58 12.17
CA VAL A 124 -13.28 10.68 12.69
C VAL A 124 -13.16 10.48 14.19
N LEU A 125 -11.94 10.25 14.70
CA LEU A 125 -11.72 9.90 16.10
C LEU A 125 -11.30 11.10 16.96
N GLY A 126 -11.02 12.28 16.37
CA GLY A 126 -10.65 13.49 17.09
C GLY A 126 -9.28 13.44 17.79
N ARG A 127 -8.44 12.45 17.44
CA ARG A 127 -7.12 12.22 18.04
C ARG A 127 -6.10 11.81 16.99
N ASN A 128 -4.81 11.81 17.34
CA ASN A 128 -3.74 11.47 16.42
C ASN A 128 -3.40 9.97 16.49
N LEU A 129 -2.85 9.42 15.42
CA LEU A 129 -2.34 8.05 15.38
C LEU A 129 -1.28 7.78 16.46
N ALA A 130 -0.45 8.78 16.77
CA ALA A 130 0.58 8.68 17.80
C ALA A 130 0.01 8.46 19.21
N ASP A 131 -1.18 8.98 19.50
CA ASP A 131 -1.86 8.78 20.78
C ASP A 131 -2.22 7.30 21.00
N ASP A 132 -2.38 6.54 19.91
CA ASP A 132 -2.67 5.10 19.90
C ASP A 132 -1.46 4.24 19.47
N GLY A 133 -0.25 4.80 19.54
CA GLY A 133 1.00 4.07 19.40
C GLY A 133 1.52 3.91 17.98
N LEU A 134 0.94 4.59 16.98
CA LEU A 134 1.44 4.60 15.60
C LEU A 134 2.03 5.98 15.24
N VAL A 135 3.35 6.06 15.21
CA VAL A 135 4.10 7.23 14.75
C VAL A 135 4.52 7.00 13.30
N LEU A 136 3.86 7.64 12.34
CA LEU A 136 4.09 7.39 10.90
C LEU A 136 5.53 7.72 10.47
N GLU A 137 6.13 8.76 11.05
CA GLU A 137 7.51 9.19 10.77
C GLU A 137 8.56 8.15 11.22
N ALA A 138 8.18 7.25 12.13
CA ALA A 138 9.03 6.16 12.59
C ALA A 138 8.90 4.89 11.73
N LEU A 139 7.91 4.80 10.86
CA LEU A 139 7.73 3.66 9.95
C LEU A 139 8.91 3.56 8.98
N ARG A 140 9.34 2.32 8.73
CA ARG A 140 10.28 2.01 7.67
C ARG A 140 9.49 1.80 6.38
N ILE A 141 9.56 2.75 5.47
CA ILE A 141 8.76 2.73 4.23
C ILE A 141 9.65 2.44 3.02
N ILE A 142 9.16 1.60 2.13
CA ILE A 142 9.69 1.39 0.77
C ILE A 142 8.56 1.69 -0.22
N ASP A 143 8.62 2.86 -0.81
CA ASP A 143 7.73 3.23 -1.91
C ASP A 143 8.32 2.70 -3.23
N VAL A 144 7.62 1.78 -3.87
CA VAL A 144 8.13 1.14 -5.10
C VAL A 144 8.21 2.11 -6.28
N VAL A 145 7.42 3.18 -6.29
CA VAL A 145 7.50 4.23 -7.32
C VAL A 145 8.75 5.09 -7.11
N GLU A 146 9.03 5.49 -5.87
CA GLU A 146 10.24 6.25 -5.55
C GLU A 146 11.52 5.41 -5.72
N HIS A 147 11.45 4.12 -5.38
CA HIS A 147 12.55 3.19 -5.59
C HIS A 147 12.87 3.01 -7.08
N ASP A 148 11.84 2.89 -7.91
CA ASP A 148 11.97 2.82 -9.37
C ASP A 148 12.66 4.06 -9.94
N LEU A 149 12.26 5.26 -9.50
CA LEU A 149 12.91 6.52 -9.86
C LEU A 149 14.39 6.56 -9.46
N ALA A 150 14.75 5.92 -8.36
CA ALA A 150 16.13 5.89 -7.89
C ALA A 150 17.00 4.93 -8.71
N ILE A 151 16.49 3.78 -9.14
CA ILE A 151 17.25 2.79 -9.93
C ILE A 151 17.29 3.13 -11.42
N GLU A 152 16.21 3.70 -11.99
CA GLU A 152 16.13 4.13 -13.39
C GLU A 152 15.54 5.55 -13.53
N PRO A 153 16.31 6.59 -13.20
CA PRO A 153 15.81 7.97 -13.19
C PRO A 153 15.41 8.50 -14.56
N GLY A 154 15.98 7.98 -15.64
CA GLY A 154 15.71 8.40 -17.01
C GLY A 154 14.58 7.66 -17.71
N ARG A 155 13.98 6.63 -17.09
CA ARG A 155 12.92 5.86 -17.72
C ARG A 155 11.62 6.66 -17.84
N ASP A 156 11.11 6.75 -19.05
CA ASP A 156 9.81 7.37 -19.32
C ASP A 156 8.69 6.34 -19.15
N LEU A 157 7.90 6.53 -18.11
CA LEU A 157 6.69 5.76 -17.81
C LEU A 157 5.43 6.64 -17.93
N ARG A 158 5.38 7.52 -18.95
CA ARG A 158 4.17 8.29 -19.20
C ARG A 158 2.96 7.39 -19.52
N PRO A 159 1.71 7.77 -19.12
CA PRO A 159 1.36 9.09 -18.57
C PRO A 159 1.67 9.27 -17.09
N ARG A 160 1.84 8.22 -16.29
CA ARG A 160 2.21 8.30 -14.87
C ARG A 160 2.96 7.05 -14.44
N ARG A 161 3.96 7.23 -13.58
CA ARG A 161 4.62 6.14 -12.87
C ARG A 161 3.71 5.69 -11.72
N GLY A 162 2.96 4.64 -11.92
CA GLY A 162 2.06 4.04 -10.92
C GLY A 162 2.25 2.52 -10.87
N LEU A 163 1.57 1.84 -9.96
CA LEU A 163 1.73 0.40 -9.74
C LEU A 163 1.50 -0.41 -11.02
N GLU A 164 0.44 -0.12 -11.76
CA GLU A 164 0.11 -0.83 -13.00
C GLU A 164 1.23 -0.75 -14.04
N GLN A 165 1.86 0.43 -14.22
CA GLN A 165 2.98 0.61 -15.13
C GLN A 165 4.23 -0.12 -14.63
N LEU A 166 4.49 -0.12 -13.32
CA LEU A 166 5.58 -0.88 -12.73
C LEU A 166 5.36 -2.38 -12.90
N CYS A 167 4.14 -2.88 -12.67
CA CYS A 167 3.79 -4.29 -12.90
C CYS A 167 4.08 -4.70 -14.34
N ARG A 168 3.63 -3.92 -15.34
CA ARG A 168 3.94 -4.20 -16.75
C ARG A 168 5.44 -4.24 -17.03
N HIS A 169 6.17 -3.26 -16.48
CA HIS A 169 7.62 -3.17 -16.71
C HIS A 169 8.38 -4.34 -16.10
N TYR A 170 8.08 -4.66 -14.86
CA TYR A 170 8.73 -5.74 -14.10
C TYR A 170 8.12 -7.12 -14.32
N ARG A 171 7.10 -7.24 -15.20
CA ARG A 171 6.38 -8.48 -15.54
C ARG A 171 5.71 -9.12 -14.32
N VAL A 172 5.22 -8.29 -13.41
CA VAL A 172 4.39 -8.68 -12.26
C VAL A 172 2.92 -8.62 -12.67
N THR A 173 2.12 -9.54 -12.16
CA THR A 173 0.66 -9.50 -12.37
C THR A 173 0.07 -8.31 -11.60
N PRO A 174 -0.67 -7.40 -12.26
CA PRO A 174 -1.36 -6.30 -11.57
C PRO A 174 -2.42 -6.81 -10.59
N GLY A 175 -2.63 -6.10 -9.49
CA GLY A 175 -3.64 -6.46 -8.49
C GLY A 175 -5.08 -6.16 -8.91
N GLY A 176 -5.28 -5.31 -9.91
CA GLY A 176 -6.58 -5.04 -10.51
C GLY A 176 -7.48 -4.15 -9.66
N HIS A 177 -6.90 -3.23 -8.91
CA HIS A 177 -7.61 -2.33 -8.00
C HIS A 177 -8.39 -3.08 -6.90
N ASP A 178 -7.74 -4.06 -6.32
CA ASP A 178 -8.12 -4.72 -5.09
C ASP A 178 -6.99 -4.51 -4.09
N ALA A 179 -7.28 -3.92 -2.94
CA ALA A 179 -6.25 -3.48 -1.99
C ALA A 179 -5.28 -4.59 -1.57
N LEU A 180 -5.76 -5.82 -1.36
CA LEU A 180 -4.87 -6.93 -1.01
C LEU A 180 -3.98 -7.35 -2.18
N ASN A 181 -4.54 -7.44 -3.37
CA ASN A 181 -3.79 -7.83 -4.56
C ASN A 181 -2.81 -6.73 -4.99
N ASP A 182 -3.16 -5.44 -4.85
CA ASP A 182 -2.26 -4.32 -5.14
C ASP A 182 -1.13 -4.22 -4.09
N ALA A 183 -1.41 -4.52 -2.82
CA ALA A 183 -0.38 -4.68 -1.79
C ALA A 183 0.61 -5.82 -2.14
N LYS A 184 0.11 -6.98 -2.58
CA LYS A 184 0.96 -8.10 -3.06
C LYS A 184 1.77 -7.70 -4.28
N ALA A 185 1.13 -7.08 -5.27
CA ALA A 185 1.80 -6.62 -6.49
C ALA A 185 2.94 -5.65 -6.17
N SER A 186 2.76 -4.75 -5.19
CA SER A 186 3.80 -3.83 -4.74
C SER A 186 5.02 -4.56 -4.17
N VAL A 187 4.82 -5.62 -3.38
CA VAL A 187 5.94 -6.42 -2.85
C VAL A 187 6.64 -7.21 -3.96
N GLU A 188 5.88 -7.80 -4.89
CA GLU A 188 6.48 -8.51 -6.03
C GLU A 188 7.25 -7.56 -6.95
N VAL A 189 6.74 -6.33 -7.19
CA VAL A 189 7.49 -5.28 -7.91
C VAL A 189 8.79 -4.96 -7.19
N LEU A 190 8.79 -4.81 -5.86
CA LEU A 190 10.03 -4.56 -5.10
C LEU A 190 11.04 -5.72 -5.28
N LYS A 191 10.60 -6.97 -5.29
CA LYS A 191 11.47 -8.13 -5.52
C LYS A 191 12.17 -8.03 -6.88
N GLU A 192 11.42 -7.75 -7.93
CA GLU A 192 11.96 -7.59 -9.27
C GLU A 192 12.88 -6.37 -9.39
N GLN A 193 12.56 -5.27 -8.74
CA GLN A 193 13.42 -4.08 -8.66
C GLN A 193 14.78 -4.39 -8.01
N VAL A 194 14.78 -5.19 -6.94
CA VAL A 194 16.01 -5.64 -6.27
C VAL A 194 16.87 -6.50 -7.22
N ILE A 195 16.24 -7.43 -7.94
CA ILE A 195 16.93 -8.27 -8.94
C ILE A 195 17.52 -7.39 -10.04
N PHE A 196 16.72 -6.51 -10.61
CA PHE A 196 17.13 -5.60 -11.69
C PHE A 196 18.32 -4.72 -11.28
N ASN A 197 18.26 -4.11 -10.11
CA ASN A 197 19.33 -3.27 -9.59
C ASN A 197 20.66 -4.06 -9.43
N ASN A 198 20.61 -5.31 -9.00
CA ASN A 198 21.79 -6.16 -8.88
C ASN A 198 22.38 -6.54 -10.24
N MET A 199 21.55 -6.84 -11.24
CA MET A 199 22.01 -7.13 -12.60
C MET A 199 22.72 -5.94 -13.24
N GLY A 200 22.18 -4.73 -13.07
CA GLY A 200 22.79 -3.49 -13.53
C GLY A 200 24.17 -3.22 -12.90
N GLN A 201 24.34 -3.55 -11.62
CA GLN A 201 25.63 -3.41 -10.94
C GLN A 201 26.67 -4.43 -11.44
N MET A 202 26.27 -5.67 -11.74
CA MET A 202 27.16 -6.68 -12.29
C MET A 202 27.69 -6.30 -13.69
N SER A 203 26.86 -5.71 -14.53
CA SER A 203 27.27 -5.26 -15.87
C SER A 203 28.29 -4.12 -15.83
N LEU A 204 28.25 -3.26 -14.82
CA LEU A 204 29.21 -2.16 -14.64
C LEU A 204 30.59 -2.61 -14.12
N HIS A 205 30.70 -3.80 -13.51
CA HIS A 205 31.97 -4.35 -13.03
C HIS A 205 32.69 -5.20 -14.07
N LEU A 206 32.04 -5.50 -15.19
CA LEU A 206 32.59 -6.29 -16.29
C LEU A 206 32.99 -5.44 -17.52
N ALA A 207 32.76 -4.14 -17.47
CA ALA A 207 33.13 -3.17 -18.50
C ALA A 207 34.30 -2.31 -18.06
#